data_43b6a07b63e815a9ab29edb4ca2ba349
#
_entry.id   43b6a07b63e815a9ab29edb4ca2ba349
#
_cell.length_a   1.000
_cell.length_b   1.000
_cell.length_c   1.000
_cell.angle_alpha   90.00
_cell.angle_beta   90.00
_cell.angle_gamma   90.00
#
_symmetry.space_group_name_H-M   'P 1'
#
loop_
_entity.id
_entity.type
_entity.pdbx_description
1 polymer ?
#
loop_
_entity_poly.entity_id
_entity_poly.type
_entity_poly.pdbx_seq_one_letter_code
_entity_poly.pdbx_strand_id
1 'polypeptide(L)'
;MITATSSLSQNVQAGLPHIATTHDTTPFISVYPWTGAFGTKVADPATLPTGDGSGINFTPSGDHIAVGHRIAPSISVYPWSGTFGAKVADPATLPAGDGRDMAFTPSGDHIAVAHFDTPFISVYPWTGTFGTKVANPATLPTGIGRDIGFTPSGGHIAVAHVTTPFISVYPWTGTFGTKVANPATLPAGDSNGVAFTPSGDSIAIGHATSPRISIYPWTGTFGTKVANPATLPAGTGRDIAFTPSGDHIAVAHTTTPFISVYPWTGTFGTKVANPATLPGSTSGLGVAFTPSGDSIAIAHEVTPFISVYPWTGTFGTKISNPATLPTGDGKDVTFKGFTKL
;
A
#
# COMPACT_ATOMS: atom_id res chain seq x y z
N MET A 1 -44.57 8.31 1.52
CA MET A 1 -43.97 7.42 0.49
C MET A 1 -42.67 8.03 0.00
N ILE A 2 -41.69 8.25 0.88
CA ILE A 2 -40.34 8.79 0.57
C ILE A 2 -39.38 8.18 1.60
N THR A 3 -39.06 6.89 1.50
CA THR A 3 -37.98 6.30 2.31
C THR A 3 -37.30 5.09 1.64
N ALA A 4 -37.75 4.67 0.44
CA ALA A 4 -37.17 3.50 -0.22
C ALA A 4 -36.02 3.81 -1.20
N THR A 5 -35.88 5.06 -1.66
CA THR A 5 -34.86 5.43 -2.67
C THR A 5 -33.49 5.71 -2.07
N SER A 6 -33.39 6.15 -0.81
CA SER A 6 -32.12 6.42 -0.15
C SER A 6 -31.37 5.14 0.30
N SER A 7 -32.12 4.11 0.73
CA SER A 7 -31.51 2.84 1.16
C SER A 7 -31.03 2.00 -0.01
N LEU A 8 -31.69 2.05 -1.16
CA LEU A 8 -31.23 1.36 -2.37
C LEU A 8 -29.98 2.00 -2.97
N SER A 9 -29.88 3.33 -2.95
CA SER A 9 -28.67 4.02 -3.43
C SER A 9 -27.46 3.78 -2.51
N GLN A 10 -27.63 3.71 -1.20
CA GLN A 10 -26.56 3.39 -0.26
C GLN A 10 -26.11 1.94 -0.36
N ASN A 11 -27.02 0.98 -0.53
CA ASN A 11 -26.64 -0.43 -0.71
C ASN A 11 -25.93 -0.69 -2.04
N VAL A 12 -26.29 0.02 -3.10
CA VAL A 12 -25.58 -0.07 -4.39
C VAL A 12 -24.18 0.54 -4.28
N GLN A 13 -24.01 1.64 -3.54
CA GLN A 13 -22.70 2.27 -3.31
C GLN A 13 -21.78 1.41 -2.41
N ALA A 14 -22.31 0.69 -1.44
CA ALA A 14 -21.53 -0.19 -0.56
C ALA A 14 -20.87 -1.36 -1.33
N GLY A 15 -21.51 -1.84 -2.40
CA GLY A 15 -20.98 -2.90 -3.27
C GLY A 15 -20.04 -2.44 -4.37
N LEU A 16 -19.97 -1.13 -4.68
CA LEU A 16 -19.09 -0.61 -5.73
C LEU A 16 -17.62 -0.64 -5.30
N PRO A 17 -16.69 -0.89 -6.25
CA PRO A 17 -15.28 -0.64 -6.03
C PRO A 17 -15.05 0.84 -5.66
N HIS A 18 -14.05 1.11 -4.85
CA HIS A 18 -13.62 2.46 -4.51
C HIS A 18 -12.11 2.57 -4.68
N ILE A 19 -11.65 3.75 -5.03
CA ILE A 19 -10.25 4.13 -4.99
C ILE A 19 -10.06 5.14 -3.87
N ALA A 20 -9.03 4.95 -3.06
CA ALA A 20 -8.70 5.81 -1.93
C ALA A 20 -7.24 6.24 -2.01
N THR A 21 -6.96 7.48 -1.62
CA THR A 21 -5.59 8.02 -1.55
C THR A 21 -5.41 8.83 -0.29
N THR A 22 -4.24 8.73 0.34
CA THR A 22 -3.79 9.61 1.40
C THR A 22 -3.05 10.80 0.84
N HIS A 23 -3.07 11.92 1.56
CA HIS A 23 -2.33 13.14 1.21
C HIS A 23 -1.94 13.93 2.46
N ASP A 24 -1.01 14.90 2.33
CA ASP A 24 -0.42 15.63 3.44
C ASP A 24 -1.21 16.86 3.91
N THR A 25 -2.32 17.16 3.27
CA THR A 25 -3.18 18.31 3.62
C THR A 25 -4.55 17.81 4.06
N THR A 26 -5.19 18.51 5.00
CA THR A 26 -6.57 18.21 5.44
C THR A 26 -7.51 18.07 4.24
N PRO A 27 -8.33 17.01 4.16
CA PRO A 27 -8.69 16.04 5.21
C PRO A 27 -7.77 14.82 5.34
N PHE A 28 -6.59 14.80 4.70
CA PHE A 28 -5.57 13.75 4.73
C PHE A 28 -5.95 12.44 4.01
N ILE A 29 -7.19 12.31 3.58
CA ILE A 29 -7.74 11.17 2.84
C ILE A 29 -8.78 11.64 1.84
N SER A 30 -8.79 11.03 0.66
CA SER A 30 -9.85 11.20 -0.35
C SER A 30 -10.26 9.84 -0.89
N VAL A 31 -11.57 9.60 -1.00
CA VAL A 31 -12.13 8.35 -1.51
C VAL A 31 -13.14 8.65 -2.61
N TYR A 32 -13.12 7.84 -3.67
CA TYR A 32 -14.01 7.97 -4.81
C TYR A 32 -14.60 6.61 -5.18
N PRO A 33 -15.90 6.54 -5.51
CA PRO A 33 -16.44 5.38 -6.23
C PRO A 33 -15.64 5.17 -7.52
N TRP A 34 -15.37 3.91 -7.85
CA TRP A 34 -14.59 3.53 -9.03
C TRP A 34 -15.37 2.59 -9.94
N THR A 35 -15.54 2.96 -11.19
CA THR A 35 -16.22 2.15 -12.22
C THR A 35 -15.46 2.20 -13.57
N GLY A 36 -14.12 2.29 -13.50
CA GLY A 36 -13.28 2.64 -14.65
C GLY A 36 -13.13 4.15 -14.84
N ALA A 37 -13.82 4.94 -14.00
CA ALA A 37 -13.72 6.39 -13.90
C ALA A 37 -13.96 6.80 -12.44
N PHE A 38 -13.48 7.98 -12.06
CA PHE A 38 -13.75 8.56 -10.74
C PHE A 38 -15.21 8.99 -10.64
N GLY A 39 -15.89 8.51 -9.60
CA GLY A 39 -17.18 9.06 -9.18
C GLY A 39 -17.03 10.34 -8.35
N THR A 40 -18.12 10.86 -7.82
CA THR A 40 -18.10 12.00 -6.89
C THR A 40 -17.32 11.64 -5.63
N LYS A 41 -16.42 12.54 -5.19
CA LYS A 41 -15.67 12.37 -3.94
C LYS A 41 -16.63 12.07 -2.78
N VAL A 42 -16.36 11.02 -2.03
CA VAL A 42 -17.11 10.68 -0.82
C VAL A 42 -16.89 11.78 0.22
N ALA A 43 -17.93 12.11 1.00
CA ALA A 43 -17.81 13.08 2.08
C ALA A 43 -16.72 12.63 3.07
N ASP A 44 -15.97 13.61 3.57
CA ASP A 44 -14.87 13.37 4.51
C ASP A 44 -15.38 12.78 5.82
N PRO A 45 -14.58 11.98 6.55
CA PRO A 45 -14.99 11.46 7.84
C PRO A 45 -15.22 12.58 8.85
N ALA A 46 -16.24 12.44 9.70
CA ALA A 46 -16.57 13.45 10.73
C ALA A 46 -15.43 13.72 11.71
N THR A 47 -14.63 12.69 12.01
CA THR A 47 -13.36 12.78 12.75
C THR A 47 -12.23 12.48 11.80
N LEU A 48 -11.44 13.47 11.44
CA LEU A 48 -10.32 13.32 10.50
C LEU A 48 -9.14 12.56 11.11
N PRO A 49 -8.27 11.93 10.30
CA PRO A 49 -6.92 11.60 10.74
C PRO A 49 -6.23 12.83 11.31
N THR A 50 -5.35 12.66 12.30
CA THR A 50 -4.76 13.78 13.06
C THR A 50 -3.56 14.44 12.40
N GLY A 51 -3.10 13.94 11.25
CA GLY A 51 -1.93 14.49 10.54
C GLY A 51 -1.78 13.91 9.15
N ASP A 52 -0.69 14.28 8.49
CA ASP A 52 -0.37 13.88 7.11
C ASP A 52 -0.62 12.39 6.92
N GLY A 53 -1.52 12.06 6.01
CA GLY A 53 -1.75 10.68 5.60
C GLY A 53 -0.50 10.11 4.92
N SER A 54 -0.11 8.91 5.32
CA SER A 54 1.07 8.22 4.77
C SER A 54 0.66 6.97 4.01
N GLY A 55 0.09 5.97 4.67
CA GLY A 55 -0.38 4.73 4.06
C GLY A 55 -1.89 4.61 4.12
N ILE A 56 -2.48 3.79 3.26
CA ILE A 56 -3.93 3.54 3.22
C ILE A 56 -4.24 2.11 2.78
N ASN A 57 -5.17 1.46 3.47
CA ASN A 57 -5.63 0.15 3.05
C ASN A 57 -7.08 -0.12 3.47
N PHE A 58 -7.79 -0.93 2.70
CA PHE A 58 -9.06 -1.51 3.12
C PHE A 58 -8.82 -2.85 3.81
N THR A 59 -9.73 -3.24 4.72
CA THR A 59 -9.79 -4.64 5.18
C THR A 59 -10.03 -5.57 3.98
N PRO A 60 -9.62 -6.84 4.05
CA PRO A 60 -9.91 -7.82 2.99
C PRO A 60 -11.42 -7.96 2.71
N SER A 61 -12.27 -7.82 3.74
CA SER A 61 -13.73 -7.76 3.60
C SER A 61 -14.25 -6.46 2.97
N GLY A 62 -13.42 -5.41 2.96
CA GLY A 62 -13.78 -4.09 2.47
C GLY A 62 -14.80 -3.35 3.35
N ASP A 63 -14.95 -3.75 4.60
CA ASP A 63 -15.88 -3.17 5.58
C ASP A 63 -15.26 -2.08 6.46
N HIS A 64 -13.92 -1.91 6.39
CA HIS A 64 -13.19 -0.83 7.05
C HIS A 64 -12.12 -0.27 6.12
N ILE A 65 -11.73 0.98 6.39
CA ILE A 65 -10.59 1.66 5.77
C ILE A 65 -9.66 2.17 6.86
N ALA A 66 -8.37 1.87 6.75
CA ALA A 66 -7.33 2.30 7.68
C ALA A 66 -6.41 3.32 7.02
N VAL A 67 -5.98 4.32 7.79
CA VAL A 67 -5.07 5.40 7.39
C VAL A 67 -3.94 5.50 8.40
N GLY A 68 -2.70 5.32 7.95
CA GLY A 68 -1.51 5.69 8.71
C GLY A 68 -1.23 7.19 8.57
N HIS A 69 -0.82 7.83 9.63
CA HIS A 69 -0.54 9.26 9.62
C HIS A 69 0.57 9.64 10.61
N ARG A 70 1.17 10.83 10.39
CA ARG A 70 2.42 11.23 11.07
C ARG A 70 2.26 11.76 12.50
N ILE A 71 1.06 11.99 12.97
CA ILE A 71 0.79 12.50 14.33
C ILE A 71 0.00 11.44 15.08
N ALA A 72 0.31 11.25 16.39
CA ALA A 72 -0.44 10.34 17.24
C ALA A 72 -1.96 10.58 17.11
N PRO A 73 -2.76 9.50 17.04
CA PRO A 73 -2.47 8.11 17.37
C PRO A 73 -1.76 7.31 16.26
N SER A 74 -1.31 7.95 15.19
CA SER A 74 -0.52 7.37 14.08
C SER A 74 -1.27 6.39 13.18
N ILE A 75 -2.50 6.04 13.54
CA ILE A 75 -3.43 5.22 12.77
C ILE A 75 -4.87 5.65 13.07
N SER A 76 -5.69 5.72 12.05
CA SER A 76 -7.13 5.91 12.16
C SER A 76 -7.86 4.87 11.32
N VAL A 77 -8.88 4.24 11.87
CA VAL A 77 -9.70 3.25 11.15
C VAL A 77 -11.15 3.65 11.20
N TYR A 78 -11.84 3.46 10.09
CA TYR A 78 -13.25 3.82 9.91
C TYR A 78 -14.03 2.64 9.34
N PRO A 79 -15.21 2.30 9.90
CA PRO A 79 -16.15 1.44 9.22
C PRO A 79 -16.47 2.01 7.83
N TRP A 80 -16.57 1.12 6.84
CA TRP A 80 -16.78 1.50 5.45
C TRP A 80 -17.99 0.79 4.83
N SER A 81 -18.94 1.54 4.37
CA SER A 81 -20.13 1.05 3.67
C SER A 81 -20.41 1.83 2.38
N GLY A 82 -19.35 2.40 1.75
CA GLY A 82 -19.45 3.40 0.68
C GLY A 82 -19.39 4.83 1.22
N THR A 83 -19.49 4.97 2.54
CA THR A 83 -19.29 6.21 3.30
C THR A 83 -18.52 5.89 4.58
N PHE A 84 -17.84 6.89 5.15
CA PHE A 84 -17.15 6.73 6.41
C PHE A 84 -18.15 6.60 7.58
N GLY A 85 -17.98 5.57 8.39
CA GLY A 85 -18.59 5.47 9.71
C GLY A 85 -17.85 6.30 10.76
N ALA A 86 -18.27 6.24 12.01
CA ALA A 86 -17.56 6.87 13.12
C ALA A 86 -16.15 6.24 13.26
N LYS A 87 -15.13 7.10 13.51
CA LYS A 87 -13.76 6.61 13.75
C LYS A 87 -13.75 5.56 14.86
N VAL A 88 -13.11 4.43 14.61
CA VAL A 88 -12.89 3.39 15.62
C VAL A 88 -12.01 3.96 16.73
N ALA A 89 -12.26 3.56 17.99
CA ALA A 89 -11.43 3.95 19.11
C ALA A 89 -9.97 3.55 18.89
N ASP A 90 -9.06 4.43 19.27
CA ASP A 90 -7.63 4.21 19.12
C ASP A 90 -7.15 3.00 19.95
N PRO A 91 -6.09 2.30 19.53
CA PRO A 91 -5.56 1.20 20.31
C PRO A 91 -5.03 1.70 21.65
N ALA A 92 -5.26 0.94 22.72
CA ALA A 92 -4.82 1.28 24.08
C ALA A 92 -3.30 1.51 24.19
N THR A 93 -2.52 0.80 23.39
CA THR A 93 -1.07 1.02 23.21
C THR A 93 -0.88 1.49 21.77
N LEU A 94 -0.53 2.75 21.59
CA LEU A 94 -0.35 3.35 20.25
C LEU A 94 0.90 2.78 19.54
N PRO A 95 0.93 2.83 18.18
CA PRO A 95 2.20 2.72 17.46
C PRO A 95 3.18 3.80 17.93
N ALA A 96 4.46 3.53 17.93
CA ALA A 96 5.48 4.48 18.39
C ALA A 96 5.90 5.43 17.25
N GLY A 97 5.63 6.71 17.40
CA GLY A 97 5.94 7.73 16.40
C GLY A 97 5.01 7.70 15.18
N ASP A 98 5.49 8.25 14.07
CA ASP A 98 4.70 8.40 12.83
C ASP A 98 4.30 7.04 12.25
N GLY A 99 3.01 6.84 12.00
CA GLY A 99 2.53 5.72 11.17
C GLY A 99 2.91 5.95 9.70
N ARG A 100 3.63 5.02 9.11
CA ARG A 100 4.12 5.13 7.74
C ARG A 100 3.27 4.34 6.76
N ASP A 101 3.02 3.08 7.08
CA ASP A 101 2.16 2.21 6.30
C ASP A 101 1.48 1.18 7.19
N MET A 102 0.43 0.52 6.68
CA MET A 102 -0.25 -0.55 7.37
C MET A 102 -0.74 -1.62 6.41
N ALA A 103 -0.83 -2.84 6.92
CA ALA A 103 -1.41 -3.97 6.22
C ALA A 103 -2.34 -4.76 7.15
N PHE A 104 -3.41 -5.30 6.58
CA PHE A 104 -4.21 -6.33 7.24
C PHE A 104 -3.67 -7.72 6.87
N THR A 105 -3.78 -8.68 7.78
CA THR A 105 -3.62 -10.09 7.40
C THR A 105 -4.64 -10.45 6.31
N PRO A 106 -4.35 -11.41 5.43
CA PRO A 106 -5.32 -11.86 4.43
C PRO A 106 -6.65 -12.37 5.02
N SER A 107 -6.61 -12.92 6.25
CA SER A 107 -7.80 -13.29 7.03
C SER A 107 -8.57 -12.07 7.59
N GLY A 108 -7.93 -10.90 7.66
CA GLY A 108 -8.50 -9.69 8.25
C GLY A 108 -8.53 -9.70 9.78
N ASP A 109 -7.88 -10.64 10.44
CA ASP A 109 -7.91 -10.81 11.90
C ASP A 109 -6.83 -10.01 12.66
N HIS A 110 -5.88 -9.39 11.93
CA HIS A 110 -4.87 -8.51 12.49
C HIS A 110 -4.61 -7.32 11.57
N ILE A 111 -4.19 -6.20 12.18
CA ILE A 111 -3.66 -5.03 11.50
C ILE A 111 -2.24 -4.76 11.99
N ALA A 112 -1.31 -4.61 11.07
CA ALA A 112 0.08 -4.28 11.32
C ALA A 112 0.37 -2.86 10.86
N VAL A 113 1.21 -2.13 11.59
CA VAL A 113 1.62 -0.74 11.29
C VAL A 113 3.13 -0.66 11.30
N ALA A 114 3.72 -0.25 10.19
CA ALA A 114 5.12 0.20 10.12
C ALA A 114 5.20 1.65 10.63
N HIS A 115 6.17 1.97 11.47
CA HIS A 115 6.23 3.29 12.09
C HIS A 115 7.66 3.78 12.35
N PHE A 116 7.79 5.07 12.74
CA PHE A 116 9.06 5.79 12.78
C PHE A 116 9.97 5.40 13.94
N ASP A 117 9.42 5.22 15.15
CA ASP A 117 10.20 4.96 16.35
C ASP A 117 10.23 3.47 16.71
N THR A 118 11.21 3.08 17.52
CA THR A 118 11.30 1.70 18.06
C THR A 118 10.00 1.31 18.75
N PRO A 119 9.43 0.11 18.46
CA PRO A 119 10.02 -1.05 17.78
C PRO A 119 9.88 -1.08 16.25
N PHE A 120 9.50 0.01 15.59
CA PHE A 120 9.36 0.16 14.14
C PHE A 120 8.20 -0.62 13.50
N ILE A 121 7.55 -1.49 14.25
CA ILE A 121 6.39 -2.29 13.90
C ILE A 121 5.49 -2.48 15.11
N SER A 122 4.19 -2.36 14.91
CA SER A 122 3.16 -2.73 15.90
C SER A 122 2.07 -3.55 15.22
N VAL A 123 1.61 -4.61 15.87
CA VAL A 123 0.52 -5.45 15.36
C VAL A 123 -0.57 -5.59 16.42
N TYR A 124 -1.82 -5.54 15.97
CA TYR A 124 -3.00 -5.64 16.83
C TYR A 124 -3.97 -6.68 16.26
N PRO A 125 -4.54 -7.55 17.10
CA PRO A 125 -5.73 -8.31 16.73
C PRO A 125 -6.82 -7.34 16.26
N TRP A 126 -7.55 -7.73 15.22
CA TRP A 126 -8.60 -6.92 14.61
C TRP A 126 -9.91 -7.69 14.51
N THR A 127 -10.98 -7.11 15.04
CA THR A 127 -12.35 -7.65 14.99
C THR A 127 -13.37 -6.54 14.72
N GLY A 128 -12.97 -5.50 13.96
CA GLY A 128 -13.69 -4.22 13.86
C GLY A 128 -13.26 -3.23 14.95
N THR A 129 -12.47 -3.67 15.92
CA THR A 129 -11.83 -2.86 16.95
C THR A 129 -10.41 -3.38 17.20
N PHE A 130 -9.54 -2.51 17.73
CA PHE A 130 -8.18 -2.92 18.09
C PHE A 130 -8.19 -3.79 19.36
N GLY A 131 -7.57 -4.95 19.26
CA GLY A 131 -7.23 -5.77 20.44
C GLY A 131 -5.95 -5.28 21.13
N THR A 132 -5.49 -6.01 22.14
CA THR A 132 -4.23 -5.74 22.83
C THR A 132 -3.05 -5.90 21.87
N LYS A 133 -2.15 -4.90 21.86
CA LYS A 133 -0.93 -4.93 21.01
C LYS A 133 -0.18 -6.25 21.22
N VAL A 134 0.15 -6.91 20.13
CA VAL A 134 0.97 -8.13 20.14
C VAL A 134 2.38 -7.80 20.65
N ALA A 135 3.00 -8.73 21.39
CA ALA A 135 4.38 -8.57 21.84
C ALA A 135 5.33 -8.31 20.67
N ASN A 136 6.29 -7.44 20.88
CA ASN A 136 7.27 -7.10 19.83
C ASN A 136 8.09 -8.36 19.46
N PRO A 137 8.60 -8.44 18.21
CA PRO A 137 9.52 -9.51 17.84
C PRO A 137 10.80 -9.45 18.70
N ALA A 138 11.36 -10.61 19.06
CA ALA A 138 12.58 -10.70 19.87
C ALA A 138 13.78 -9.99 19.19
N THR A 139 13.85 -10.03 17.87
CA THR A 139 14.80 -9.26 17.06
C THR A 139 14.01 -8.21 16.28
N LEU A 140 14.17 -6.94 16.63
CA LEU A 140 13.46 -5.84 15.99
C LEU A 140 13.97 -5.59 14.56
N PRO A 141 13.16 -4.96 13.66
CA PRO A 141 13.71 -4.26 12.52
C PRO A 141 14.77 -3.25 12.98
N THR A 142 15.80 -3.01 12.17
CA THR A 142 16.96 -2.22 12.59
C THR A 142 16.82 -0.72 12.36
N GLY A 143 15.69 -0.25 11.84
CA GLY A 143 15.45 1.17 11.56
C GLY A 143 14.00 1.45 11.23
N ILE A 144 13.71 2.72 10.94
CA ILE A 144 12.37 3.25 10.63
C ILE A 144 11.64 2.31 9.66
N GLY A 145 10.48 1.79 10.08
CA GLY A 145 9.57 1.03 9.21
C GLY A 145 8.94 1.97 8.18
N ARG A 146 9.08 1.63 6.91
CA ARG A 146 8.57 2.43 5.79
C ARG A 146 7.32 1.82 5.19
N ASP A 147 7.35 0.52 5.00
CA ASP A 147 6.28 -0.24 4.36
C ASP A 147 6.18 -1.62 4.99
N ILE A 148 5.01 -2.25 4.86
CA ILE A 148 4.70 -3.52 5.53
C ILE A 148 3.74 -4.35 4.68
N GLY A 149 4.00 -5.65 4.58
CA GLY A 149 3.13 -6.58 3.86
C GLY A 149 3.11 -7.96 4.49
N PHE A 150 2.01 -8.68 4.27
CA PHE A 150 1.87 -10.08 4.62
C PHE A 150 2.03 -10.95 3.37
N THR A 151 2.52 -12.17 3.53
CA THR A 151 2.38 -13.17 2.46
C THR A 151 0.90 -13.46 2.19
N PRO A 152 0.51 -13.87 0.98
CA PRO A 152 -0.88 -14.23 0.66
C PRO A 152 -1.47 -15.30 1.57
N SER A 153 -0.62 -16.21 2.09
CA SER A 153 -1.01 -17.22 3.07
C SER A 153 -1.21 -16.67 4.49
N GLY A 154 -0.78 -15.41 4.76
CA GLY A 154 -0.73 -14.85 6.11
C GLY A 154 0.40 -15.43 6.99
N GLY A 155 1.22 -16.33 6.47
CA GLY A 155 2.23 -17.04 7.28
C GLY A 155 3.50 -16.24 7.58
N HIS A 156 3.71 -15.10 6.97
CA HIS A 156 4.85 -14.22 7.23
C HIS A 156 4.44 -12.74 7.11
N ILE A 157 5.17 -11.90 7.83
CA ILE A 157 5.09 -10.43 7.78
C ILE A 157 6.46 -9.86 7.44
N ALA A 158 6.52 -8.97 6.46
CA ALA A 158 7.72 -8.28 6.01
C ALA A 158 7.64 -6.78 6.32
N VAL A 159 8.76 -6.20 6.74
CA VAL A 159 8.90 -4.76 7.01
C VAL A 159 10.09 -4.22 6.22
N ALA A 160 9.83 -3.31 5.29
CA ALA A 160 10.86 -2.50 4.64
C ALA A 160 11.31 -1.38 5.58
N HIS A 161 12.63 -1.16 5.72
CA HIS A 161 13.16 -0.17 6.65
C HIS A 161 14.47 0.48 6.16
N VAL A 162 14.86 1.60 6.78
CA VAL A 162 15.94 2.49 6.26
C VAL A 162 17.37 2.07 6.66
N THR A 163 17.54 1.07 7.51
CA THR A 163 18.87 0.65 8.00
C THR A 163 19.16 -0.77 7.58
N THR A 164 20.42 -1.09 7.29
CA THR A 164 20.85 -2.48 6.98
C THR A 164 20.31 -3.47 8.01
N PRO A 165 19.68 -4.57 7.60
CA PRO A 165 19.65 -5.16 6.25
C PRO A 165 18.55 -4.64 5.31
N PHE A 166 17.86 -3.55 5.65
CA PHE A 166 16.83 -2.88 4.85
C PHE A 166 15.50 -3.63 4.76
N ILE A 167 15.44 -4.89 5.14
CA ILE A 167 14.26 -5.76 5.16
C ILE A 167 14.31 -6.68 6.38
N SER A 168 13.20 -6.85 7.06
CA SER A 168 13.03 -7.84 8.12
C SER A 168 11.76 -8.63 7.86
N VAL A 169 11.85 -9.95 7.90
CA VAL A 169 10.70 -10.85 7.72
C VAL A 169 10.60 -11.78 8.91
N TYR A 170 9.37 -12.01 9.36
CA TYR A 170 9.06 -12.87 10.49
C TYR A 170 7.97 -13.87 10.13
N PRO A 171 8.09 -15.15 10.50
CA PRO A 171 6.95 -16.05 10.53
C PRO A 171 5.84 -15.45 11.38
N TRP A 172 4.59 -15.59 10.92
CA TRP A 172 3.41 -15.04 11.57
C TRP A 172 2.35 -16.12 11.83
N THR A 173 1.90 -16.21 13.07
CA THR A 173 0.85 -17.13 13.53
C THR A 173 -0.07 -16.45 14.55
N GLY A 174 -0.28 -15.13 14.45
CA GLY A 174 -0.88 -14.29 15.47
C GLY A 174 0.17 -13.73 16.45
N THR A 175 1.39 -14.23 16.38
CA THR A 175 2.59 -13.75 17.10
C THR A 175 3.80 -13.79 16.18
N PHE A 176 4.82 -13.00 16.49
CA PHE A 176 6.07 -13.01 15.72
C PHE A 176 6.89 -14.27 16.05
N GLY A 177 7.28 -14.99 15.01
CA GLY A 177 8.31 -16.03 15.09
C GLY A 177 9.72 -15.43 15.08
N THR A 178 10.73 -16.29 15.06
CA THR A 178 12.13 -15.88 14.92
C THR A 178 12.35 -15.19 13.57
N LYS A 179 13.04 -14.03 13.60
CA LYS A 179 13.38 -13.29 12.37
C LYS A 179 14.05 -14.21 11.35
N VAL A 180 13.56 -14.21 10.13
CA VAL A 180 14.15 -14.95 9.01
C VAL A 180 15.56 -14.42 8.74
N ALA A 181 16.49 -15.31 8.36
CA ALA A 181 17.85 -14.92 7.97
C ALA A 181 17.81 -13.90 6.81
N ASN A 182 18.70 -12.91 6.89
CA ASN A 182 18.79 -11.88 5.83
C ASN A 182 19.14 -12.52 4.47
N PRO A 183 18.70 -11.92 3.34
CA PRO A 183 19.14 -12.38 2.05
C PRO A 183 20.67 -12.26 1.91
N ALA A 184 21.31 -13.21 1.23
CA ALA A 184 22.77 -13.22 1.01
C ALA A 184 23.24 -11.97 0.27
N THR A 185 22.44 -11.45 -0.67
CA THR A 185 22.65 -10.15 -1.32
C THR A 185 21.55 -9.23 -0.83
N LEU A 186 21.91 -8.23 -0.04
CA LEU A 186 20.95 -7.26 0.53
C LEU A 186 20.35 -6.34 -0.55
N PRO A 187 19.16 -5.76 -0.31
CA PRO A 187 18.72 -4.56 -1.03
C PRO A 187 19.83 -3.48 -0.96
N ALA A 188 19.96 -2.70 -2.01
CA ALA A 188 21.12 -1.80 -2.15
C ALA A 188 21.07 -0.51 -1.30
N GLY A 189 20.01 -0.28 -0.55
CA GLY A 189 19.85 0.92 0.30
C GLY A 189 18.50 0.96 0.97
N ASP A 190 18.17 2.09 1.58
CA ASP A 190 16.92 2.33 2.29
C ASP A 190 15.73 1.78 1.53
N SER A 191 15.03 0.84 2.13
CA SER A 191 13.84 0.24 1.53
C SER A 191 12.60 1.08 1.88
N ASN A 192 11.81 1.37 0.85
CA ASN A 192 10.62 2.20 0.97
C ASN A 192 9.32 1.45 0.66
N GLY A 193 9.40 0.37 -0.13
CA GLY A 193 8.26 -0.44 -0.52
C GLY A 193 8.59 -1.93 -0.40
N VAL A 194 7.60 -2.76 -0.05
CA VAL A 194 7.68 -4.22 -0.04
C VAL A 194 6.36 -4.83 -0.53
N ALA A 195 6.46 -5.82 -1.40
CA ALA A 195 5.29 -6.59 -1.84
C ALA A 195 5.65 -8.06 -2.08
N PHE A 196 4.71 -8.95 -1.78
CA PHE A 196 4.78 -10.34 -2.22
C PHE A 196 4.01 -10.53 -3.53
N THR A 197 4.44 -11.49 -4.34
CA THR A 197 3.61 -11.95 -5.47
C THR A 197 2.28 -12.53 -4.95
N PRO A 198 1.19 -12.47 -5.72
CA PRO A 198 -0.07 -13.10 -5.33
C PRO A 198 0.03 -14.62 -5.09
N SER A 199 0.99 -15.30 -5.74
CA SER A 199 1.34 -16.71 -5.47
C SER A 199 2.13 -16.90 -4.18
N GLY A 200 2.73 -15.83 -3.64
CA GLY A 200 3.59 -15.89 -2.46
C GLY A 200 4.97 -16.51 -2.70
N ASP A 201 5.37 -16.68 -3.94
CA ASP A 201 6.66 -17.30 -4.33
C ASP A 201 7.82 -16.32 -4.47
N SER A 202 7.56 -15.03 -4.40
CA SER A 202 8.58 -13.98 -4.50
C SER A 202 8.25 -12.79 -3.59
N ILE A 203 9.32 -12.13 -3.12
CA ILE A 203 9.24 -10.86 -2.39
C ILE A 203 10.04 -9.80 -3.14
N ALA A 204 9.41 -8.64 -3.39
CA ALA A 204 9.98 -7.49 -4.06
C ALA A 204 10.19 -6.35 -3.08
N ILE A 205 11.31 -5.63 -3.20
CA ILE A 205 11.69 -4.51 -2.33
C ILE A 205 12.09 -3.32 -3.21
N GLY A 206 11.37 -2.18 -3.07
CA GLY A 206 11.72 -0.89 -3.63
C GLY A 206 12.69 -0.14 -2.72
N HIS A 207 13.76 0.41 -3.27
CA HIS A 207 14.78 1.04 -2.45
C HIS A 207 15.45 2.27 -3.08
N ALA A 208 16.16 3.06 -2.25
CA ALA A 208 16.68 4.36 -2.63
C ALA A 208 17.86 4.33 -3.61
N THR A 209 18.67 3.28 -3.60
CA THR A 209 19.91 3.18 -4.36
C THR A 209 19.71 2.27 -5.57
N SER A 210 20.46 2.48 -6.67
CA SER A 210 20.46 1.58 -7.82
C SER A 210 20.74 0.14 -7.37
N PRO A 211 19.99 -0.86 -7.88
CA PRO A 211 19.08 -0.85 -9.03
C PRO A 211 17.64 -0.39 -8.72
N ARG A 212 17.32 0.17 -7.57
CA ARG A 212 16.02 0.70 -7.15
C ARG A 212 14.96 -0.36 -6.81
N ILE A 213 15.18 -1.59 -7.22
CA ILE A 213 14.34 -2.75 -6.95
C ILE A 213 15.22 -3.99 -6.74
N SER A 214 14.85 -4.82 -5.78
CA SER A 214 15.43 -6.14 -5.56
C SER A 214 14.30 -7.15 -5.39
N ILE A 215 14.39 -8.30 -6.05
CA ILE A 215 13.41 -9.38 -5.90
C ILE A 215 14.15 -10.66 -5.52
N TYR A 216 13.51 -11.43 -4.66
CA TYR A 216 14.01 -12.72 -4.19
C TYR A 216 12.89 -13.77 -4.30
N PRO A 217 13.18 -14.96 -4.83
CA PRO A 217 12.32 -16.11 -4.63
C PRO A 217 12.04 -16.30 -3.14
N TRP A 218 10.81 -16.66 -2.80
CA TRP A 218 10.37 -16.79 -1.42
C TRP A 218 9.74 -18.18 -1.17
N THR A 219 10.25 -18.88 -0.19
CA THR A 219 9.75 -20.19 0.26
C THR A 219 9.69 -20.27 1.80
N GLY A 220 9.47 -19.12 2.46
CA GLY A 220 9.67 -18.95 3.91
C GLY A 220 11.08 -18.46 4.25
N THR A 221 11.97 -18.47 3.27
CA THR A 221 13.35 -17.93 3.33
C THR A 221 13.66 -17.21 2.02
N PHE A 222 14.62 -16.28 2.05
CA PHE A 222 15.08 -15.60 0.84
C PHE A 222 15.90 -16.54 -0.05
N GLY A 223 15.52 -16.68 -1.30
CA GLY A 223 16.34 -17.30 -2.34
C GLY A 223 17.42 -16.34 -2.87
N THR A 224 18.12 -16.76 -3.90
CA THR A 224 19.13 -15.92 -4.60
C THR A 224 18.43 -14.73 -5.26
N LYS A 225 19.00 -13.51 -5.05
CA LYS A 225 18.48 -12.28 -5.69
C LYS A 225 18.33 -12.47 -7.20
N VAL A 226 17.16 -12.15 -7.72
CA VAL A 226 16.88 -12.17 -9.15
C VAL A 226 17.74 -11.13 -9.88
N ALA A 227 18.16 -11.41 -11.10
CA ALA A 227 18.90 -10.47 -11.95
C ALA A 227 18.10 -9.16 -12.11
N ASN A 228 18.80 -8.03 -12.10
CA ASN A 228 18.15 -6.73 -12.27
C ASN A 228 17.49 -6.61 -13.66
N PRO A 229 16.41 -5.81 -13.79
CA PRO A 229 15.86 -5.53 -15.10
C PRO A 229 16.90 -4.82 -16.01
N ALA A 230 16.89 -5.10 -17.31
CA ALA A 230 17.80 -4.49 -18.26
C ALA A 230 17.65 -2.95 -18.32
N THR A 231 16.43 -2.44 -18.13
CA THR A 231 16.14 -1.01 -17.96
C THR A 231 15.68 -0.80 -16.53
N LEU A 232 16.49 -0.13 -15.72
CA LEU A 232 16.18 0.13 -14.30
C LEU A 232 15.07 1.19 -14.14
N PRO A 233 14.34 1.18 -13.01
CA PRO A 233 13.57 2.36 -12.59
C PRO A 233 14.47 3.59 -12.50
N ALA A 234 14.01 4.73 -12.99
CA ALA A 234 14.86 5.91 -13.17
C ALA A 234 15.24 6.63 -11.86
N GLY A 235 14.46 6.45 -10.80
CA GLY A 235 14.67 7.11 -9.50
C GLY A 235 14.49 6.17 -8.33
N THR A 236 14.56 6.73 -7.11
CA THR A 236 14.28 6.00 -5.87
C THR A 236 12.97 5.24 -5.97
N GLY A 237 13.02 3.92 -5.82
CA GLY A 237 11.82 3.08 -5.67
C GLY A 237 11.09 3.44 -4.38
N ARG A 238 9.83 3.86 -4.51
CA ARG A 238 8.99 4.31 -3.40
C ARG A 238 8.01 3.24 -2.97
N ASP A 239 7.30 2.69 -3.92
CA ASP A 239 6.28 1.68 -3.68
C ASP A 239 6.29 0.65 -4.79
N ILE A 240 5.76 -0.55 -4.51
CA ILE A 240 5.72 -1.69 -5.42
C ILE A 240 4.36 -2.36 -5.35
N ALA A 241 3.81 -2.69 -6.52
CA ALA A 241 2.61 -3.52 -6.61
C ALA A 241 2.78 -4.58 -7.71
N PHE A 242 2.26 -5.77 -7.45
CA PHE A 242 2.03 -6.77 -8.48
C PHE A 242 0.60 -6.68 -9.01
N THR A 243 0.40 -7.03 -10.28
CA THR A 243 -0.96 -7.31 -10.77
C THR A 243 -1.58 -8.45 -9.98
N PRO A 244 -2.91 -8.52 -9.85
CA PRO A 244 -3.58 -9.66 -9.19
C PRO A 244 -3.26 -11.01 -9.81
N SER A 245 -2.96 -11.06 -11.12
CA SER A 245 -2.47 -12.26 -11.82
C SER A 245 -1.01 -12.61 -11.51
N GLY A 246 -0.25 -11.66 -10.95
CA GLY A 246 1.18 -11.81 -10.69
C GLY A 246 2.07 -11.73 -11.94
N ASP A 247 1.52 -11.39 -13.09
CA ASP A 247 2.23 -11.37 -14.38
C ASP A 247 2.99 -10.08 -14.68
N HIS A 248 2.77 -9.02 -13.87
CA HIS A 248 3.50 -7.75 -13.96
C HIS A 248 3.82 -7.21 -12.57
N ILE A 249 4.90 -6.43 -12.50
CA ILE A 249 5.30 -5.65 -11.33
C ILE A 249 5.46 -4.19 -11.70
N ALA A 250 4.86 -3.32 -10.91
CA ALA A 250 4.95 -1.86 -11.01
C ALA A 250 5.82 -1.30 -9.88
N VAL A 251 6.62 -0.30 -10.19
CA VAL A 251 7.45 0.44 -9.23
C VAL A 251 7.16 1.92 -9.39
N ALA A 252 6.59 2.55 -8.38
CA ALA A 252 6.51 4.01 -8.27
C ALA A 252 7.89 4.56 -7.87
N HIS A 253 8.35 5.64 -8.51
CA HIS A 253 9.69 6.19 -8.27
C HIS A 253 9.78 7.70 -8.48
N THR A 254 10.85 8.33 -7.96
CA THR A 254 10.97 9.79 -7.83
C THR A 254 11.39 10.54 -9.09
N THR A 255 11.74 9.87 -10.18
CA THR A 255 12.24 10.51 -11.41
C THR A 255 11.37 10.11 -12.59
N THR A 256 11.25 11.00 -13.59
CA THR A 256 10.53 10.72 -14.84
C THR A 256 10.93 9.34 -15.40
N PRO A 257 9.98 8.45 -15.75
CA PRO A 257 8.52 8.69 -15.91
C PRO A 257 7.67 8.49 -14.64
N PHE A 258 8.25 8.41 -13.45
CA PHE A 258 7.63 8.26 -12.13
C PHE A 258 7.00 6.90 -11.86
N ILE A 259 6.88 6.06 -12.88
CA ILE A 259 6.37 4.68 -12.84
C ILE A 259 7.18 3.83 -13.83
N SER A 260 7.53 2.63 -13.43
CA SER A 260 8.09 1.61 -14.31
C SER A 260 7.33 0.30 -14.11
N VAL A 261 6.91 -0.35 -15.18
CA VAL A 261 6.23 -1.64 -15.12
C VAL A 261 6.99 -2.66 -15.95
N TYR A 262 7.06 -3.88 -15.44
CA TYR A 262 7.76 -4.99 -16.09
C TYR A 262 6.87 -6.23 -16.09
N PRO A 263 6.81 -6.98 -17.19
CA PRO A 263 6.32 -8.36 -17.15
C PRO A 263 7.11 -9.17 -16.13
N TRP A 264 6.42 -10.03 -15.39
CA TRP A 264 7.01 -10.87 -14.36
C TRP A 264 6.65 -12.34 -14.57
N THR A 265 7.67 -13.19 -14.61
CA THR A 265 7.54 -14.65 -14.74
C THR A 265 8.56 -15.38 -13.85
N GLY A 266 8.90 -14.79 -12.67
CA GLY A 266 10.05 -15.18 -11.87
C GLY A 266 11.33 -14.44 -12.27
N THR A 267 11.31 -13.76 -13.42
CA THR A 267 12.35 -12.87 -13.92
C THR A 267 11.71 -11.64 -14.56
N PHE A 268 12.47 -10.53 -14.62
CA PHE A 268 11.99 -9.31 -15.30
C PHE A 268 11.95 -9.48 -16.82
N GLY A 269 10.81 -9.18 -17.41
CA GLY A 269 10.69 -8.95 -18.84
C GLY A 269 11.17 -7.56 -19.25
N THR A 270 11.03 -7.24 -20.53
CA THR A 270 11.32 -5.89 -21.05
C THR A 270 10.38 -4.86 -20.42
N LYS A 271 10.96 -3.73 -19.96
CA LYS A 271 10.16 -2.63 -19.40
C LYS A 271 9.03 -2.22 -20.36
N VAL A 272 7.82 -2.15 -19.84
CA VAL A 272 6.66 -1.68 -20.59
C VAL A 272 6.87 -0.22 -21.00
N ALA A 273 6.37 0.17 -22.18
CA ALA A 273 6.42 1.56 -22.65
C ALA A 273 5.75 2.49 -21.63
N ASN A 274 6.33 3.67 -21.44
CA ASN A 274 5.76 4.66 -20.53
C ASN A 274 4.36 5.09 -20.97
N PRO A 275 3.47 5.50 -20.05
CA PRO A 275 2.21 6.09 -20.44
C PRO A 275 2.41 7.36 -21.28
N ALA A 276 1.58 7.56 -22.30
CA ALA A 276 1.67 8.73 -23.20
C ALA A 276 1.51 10.05 -22.44
N THR A 277 0.64 10.08 -21.42
CA THR A 277 0.53 11.18 -20.46
C THR A 277 1.08 10.68 -19.13
N LEU A 278 2.19 11.24 -18.67
CA LEU A 278 2.85 10.80 -17.43
C LEU A 278 1.99 11.13 -16.19
N PRO A 279 2.13 10.35 -15.09
CA PRO A 279 1.67 10.79 -13.78
C PRO A 279 2.44 12.06 -13.42
N GLY A 280 1.83 13.04 -12.81
CA GLY A 280 2.45 14.24 -12.27
C GLY A 280 3.83 14.62 -12.81
N SER A 281 4.51 15.56 -12.18
CA SER A 281 5.81 16.06 -12.69
C SER A 281 6.97 15.94 -11.68
N THR A 282 6.78 15.36 -10.49
CA THR A 282 7.83 15.34 -9.45
C THR A 282 8.18 13.96 -8.90
N SER A 283 7.21 13.16 -8.45
CA SER A 283 7.46 11.85 -7.83
C SER A 283 6.22 10.96 -7.90
N GLY A 284 6.37 9.70 -8.26
CA GLY A 284 5.41 8.64 -7.93
C GLY A 284 5.72 8.14 -6.53
N LEU A 285 4.74 8.15 -5.64
CA LEU A 285 4.90 7.77 -4.23
C LEU A 285 4.21 6.45 -3.90
N GLY A 286 2.96 6.26 -4.32
CA GLY A 286 2.20 5.03 -4.16
C GLY A 286 1.75 4.46 -5.50
N VAL A 287 1.57 3.15 -5.59
CA VAL A 287 1.06 2.45 -6.78
C VAL A 287 0.15 1.29 -6.39
N ALA A 288 -0.98 1.17 -7.08
CA ALA A 288 -1.89 0.03 -6.88
C ALA A 288 -2.55 -0.39 -8.19
N PHE A 289 -2.84 -1.68 -8.31
CA PHE A 289 -3.73 -2.21 -9.36
C PHE A 289 -5.14 -2.40 -8.80
N THR A 290 -6.15 -2.32 -9.67
CA THR A 290 -7.50 -2.78 -9.32
C THR A 290 -7.50 -4.27 -9.00
N PRO A 291 -8.44 -4.77 -8.18
CA PRO A 291 -8.60 -6.20 -7.94
C PRO A 291 -8.84 -7.04 -9.20
N SER A 292 -9.45 -6.43 -10.23
CA SER A 292 -9.62 -7.03 -11.58
C SER A 292 -8.34 -7.00 -12.41
N GLY A 293 -7.35 -6.19 -12.04
CA GLY A 293 -6.13 -5.99 -12.81
C GLY A 293 -6.30 -5.14 -14.06
N ASP A 294 -7.44 -4.46 -14.25
CA ASP A 294 -7.77 -3.69 -15.46
C ASP A 294 -7.35 -2.22 -15.39
N SER A 295 -6.87 -1.75 -14.25
CA SER A 295 -6.41 -0.38 -14.07
C SER A 295 -5.23 -0.32 -13.10
N ILE A 296 -4.37 0.69 -13.29
CA ILE A 296 -3.25 1.02 -12.41
C ILE A 296 -3.35 2.47 -11.97
N ALA A 297 -3.25 2.72 -10.67
CA ALA A 297 -3.27 4.03 -10.04
C ALA A 297 -1.88 4.40 -9.49
N ILE A 298 -1.52 5.67 -9.58
CA ILE A 298 -0.28 6.23 -9.03
C ILE A 298 -0.63 7.47 -8.21
N ALA A 299 -0.26 7.50 -6.94
CA ALA A 299 -0.26 8.68 -6.09
C ALA A 299 1.03 9.48 -6.32
N HIS A 300 0.95 10.82 -6.39
CA HIS A 300 2.10 11.69 -6.70
C HIS A 300 1.97 13.10 -6.10
N GLU A 301 3.08 13.85 -6.02
CA GLU A 301 3.20 15.10 -5.28
C GLU A 301 2.59 16.33 -5.95
N VAL A 302 2.21 16.28 -7.21
CA VAL A 302 1.63 17.45 -7.91
C VAL A 302 0.22 17.18 -8.38
N THR A 303 -0.55 18.27 -8.52
CA THR A 303 -1.90 18.22 -9.11
C THR A 303 -1.90 17.41 -10.42
N PRO A 304 -2.79 16.40 -10.56
CA PRO A 304 -3.99 16.14 -9.73
C PRO A 304 -3.77 15.23 -8.52
N PHE A 305 -2.54 14.97 -8.10
CA PHE A 305 -2.13 14.15 -6.96
C PHE A 305 -2.39 12.64 -7.08
N ILE A 306 -3.22 12.24 -8.03
CA ILE A 306 -3.53 10.85 -8.39
C ILE A 306 -3.72 10.75 -9.90
N SER A 307 -3.16 9.72 -10.51
CA SER A 307 -3.36 9.40 -11.92
C SER A 307 -3.73 7.94 -12.08
N VAL A 308 -4.70 7.64 -12.92
CA VAL A 308 -5.14 6.26 -13.19
C VAL A 308 -5.13 6.00 -14.69
N TYR A 309 -4.73 4.79 -15.06
CA TYR A 309 -4.67 4.33 -16.43
C TYR A 309 -5.37 2.99 -16.56
N PRO A 310 -6.16 2.75 -17.61
CA PRO A 310 -6.54 1.40 -17.98
C PRO A 310 -5.30 0.54 -18.19
N TRP A 311 -5.36 -0.71 -17.75
CA TRP A 311 -4.24 -1.65 -17.83
C TRP A 311 -4.66 -2.93 -18.57
N THR A 312 -3.88 -3.31 -19.57
CA THR A 312 -4.05 -4.55 -20.36
C THR A 312 -2.69 -5.20 -20.68
N GLY A 313 -1.71 -5.06 -19.75
CA GLY A 313 -0.29 -5.36 -20.00
C GLY A 313 0.45 -4.14 -20.55
N THR A 314 -0.28 -3.10 -20.94
CA THR A 314 0.23 -1.79 -21.38
C THR A 314 -0.64 -0.67 -20.80
N PHE A 315 -0.09 0.55 -20.70
CA PHE A 315 -0.86 1.70 -20.24
C PHE A 315 -1.84 2.16 -21.33
N GLY A 316 -3.12 2.27 -21.00
CA GLY A 316 -4.12 2.95 -21.80
C GLY A 316 -4.04 4.47 -21.66
N THR A 317 -4.99 5.18 -22.26
CA THR A 317 -5.12 6.63 -22.11
C THR A 317 -5.45 6.98 -20.65
N LYS A 318 -4.72 7.97 -20.07
CA LYS A 318 -4.97 8.45 -18.70
C LYS A 318 -6.45 8.77 -18.50
N ILE A 319 -7.03 8.23 -17.45
CA ILE A 319 -8.40 8.51 -17.03
C ILE A 319 -8.51 9.99 -16.64
N SER A 320 -9.65 10.61 -16.94
CA SER A 320 -9.95 11.99 -16.54
C SER A 320 -9.81 12.14 -15.02
N ASN A 321 -9.24 13.26 -14.59
CA ASN A 321 -9.08 13.54 -13.16
C ASN A 321 -10.43 13.58 -12.44
N PRO A 322 -10.50 13.28 -11.14
CA PRO A 322 -11.72 13.47 -10.37
C PRO A 322 -12.15 14.96 -10.38
N ALA A 323 -13.44 15.21 -10.41
CA ALA A 323 -13.99 16.59 -10.40
C ALA A 323 -13.57 17.36 -9.13
N THR A 324 -13.49 16.68 -7.99
CA THR A 324 -12.92 17.22 -6.75
C THR A 324 -11.59 16.49 -6.50
N LEU A 325 -10.49 17.19 -6.61
CA LEU A 325 -9.16 16.64 -6.43
C LEU A 325 -8.86 16.33 -4.94
N PRO A 326 -7.94 15.41 -4.64
CA PRO A 326 -7.25 15.41 -3.35
C PRO A 326 -6.66 16.80 -3.07
N THR A 327 -6.53 17.18 -1.82
CA THR A 327 -6.16 18.55 -1.41
C THR A 327 -4.65 18.77 -1.27
N GLY A 328 -3.84 17.73 -1.38
CA GLY A 328 -2.37 17.80 -1.24
C GLY A 328 -1.70 16.61 -1.88
N ASP A 329 -0.38 16.53 -1.69
CA ASP A 329 0.48 15.49 -2.25
C ASP A 329 -0.06 14.09 -1.96
N GLY A 330 -0.40 13.34 -3.01
CA GLY A 330 -0.79 11.93 -2.88
C GLY A 330 0.38 11.10 -2.36
N LYS A 331 0.22 10.47 -1.20
CA LYS A 331 1.28 9.69 -0.55
C LYS A 331 1.15 8.19 -0.83
N ASP A 332 -0.06 7.67 -0.80
CA ASP A 332 -0.36 6.28 -1.08
C ASP A 332 -1.74 6.16 -1.74
N VAL A 333 -2.00 5.03 -2.41
CA VAL A 333 -3.23 4.75 -3.12
C VAL A 333 -3.60 3.28 -3.01
N THR A 334 -4.89 3.00 -2.85
CA THR A 334 -5.41 1.63 -2.80
C THR A 334 -6.77 1.53 -3.47
N PHE A 335 -7.14 0.33 -3.87
CA PHE A 335 -8.50 0.00 -4.31
C PHE A 335 -9.20 -0.90 -3.30
N LYS A 336 -10.49 -0.67 -3.05
CA LYS A 336 -11.31 -1.58 -2.24
C LYS A 336 -11.38 -2.95 -2.92
N GLY A 337 -11.19 -4.01 -2.12
CA GLY A 337 -11.17 -5.38 -2.60
C GLY A 337 -9.79 -5.86 -3.06
N PHE A 338 -8.76 -5.00 -2.93
CA PHE A 338 -7.37 -5.39 -3.06
C PHE A 338 -6.76 -5.60 -1.67
N THR A 339 -6.17 -6.76 -1.43
CA THR A 339 -5.37 -6.97 -0.22
C THR A 339 -3.92 -6.66 -0.57
N LYS A 340 -3.32 -5.68 0.12
CA LYS A 340 -1.88 -5.38 -0.01
C LYS A 340 -1.11 -6.57 0.54
N LEU A 341 -0.36 -7.23 -0.31
CA LEU A 341 0.41 -8.43 -0.02
C LEU A 341 1.88 -8.11 0.19
#